data_76e2784e9d771a46dca4802de9a44992
#
_entry.id   76e2784e9d771a46dca4802de9a44992
#
_cell.length_a   1.000
_cell.length_b   1.000
_cell.length_c   1.000
_cell.angle_alpha   90.00
_cell.angle_beta   90.00
_cell.angle_gamma   90.00
#
_symmetry.space_group_name_H-M   'P 1'
#
loop_
_entity.id
_entity.type
_entity.pdbx_description
1 polymer ?
#
loop_
_entity_poly.entity_id
_entity_poly.type
_entity_poly.pdbx_seq_one_letter_code
_entity_poly.pdbx_strand_id
1 'polypeptide(L)'
;MGAGGVTTSILSNFIKVNGANKVYLSNRTRKKAEELKNLWDRAVDLFSMKKDTIEVIDWGKKIELCDLVINTTSVGLKEDEKINFDFGDYENVKDALFYDLIYNPKETNFLKDAKQRGNKTMNGKMMFLWQAQLAFEMWTGVSPEINEEVINLLD
;
A
#
# COMPACT_ATOMS: atom_id res chain seq x y z
N MET A 1 -0.10 -5.58 1.54
CA MET A 1 -1.06 -6.33 2.40
C MET A 1 -2.47 -5.82 2.12
N GLY A 2 -3.44 -6.72 1.94
CA GLY A 2 -4.80 -6.41 1.52
C GLY A 2 -5.09 -6.81 0.07
N ALA A 3 -6.35 -7.10 -0.25
CA ALA A 3 -6.84 -7.45 -1.58
C ALA A 3 -8.19 -6.77 -1.85
N GLY A 4 -8.31 -5.50 -1.48
CA GLY A 4 -9.46 -4.64 -1.75
C GLY A 4 -9.33 -3.88 -3.07
N GLY A 5 -10.31 -3.04 -3.39
CA GLY A 5 -10.36 -2.28 -4.63
C GLY A 5 -9.12 -1.41 -4.88
N VAL A 6 -8.62 -0.70 -3.86
CA VAL A 6 -7.44 0.15 -3.97
C VAL A 6 -6.17 -0.65 -4.28
N THR A 7 -6.08 -1.90 -3.84
CA THR A 7 -4.93 -2.77 -4.10
C THR A 7 -4.73 -3.01 -5.59
N THR A 8 -5.82 -3.14 -6.36
CA THR A 8 -5.77 -3.31 -7.82
C THR A 8 -5.09 -2.12 -8.51
N SER A 9 -5.46 -0.90 -8.12
CA SER A 9 -4.87 0.33 -8.67
C SER A 9 -3.38 0.45 -8.33
N ILE A 10 -3.01 0.11 -7.09
CA ILE A 10 -1.62 0.11 -6.64
C ILE A 10 -0.80 -0.92 -7.43
N LEU A 11 -1.27 -2.16 -7.55
CA LEU A 11 -0.61 -3.20 -8.34
C LEU A 11 -0.40 -2.78 -9.79
N SER A 12 -1.44 -2.21 -10.42
CA SER A 12 -1.36 -1.73 -11.79
C SER A 12 -0.26 -0.67 -11.96
N ASN A 13 -0.17 0.27 -11.04
CA ASN A 13 0.86 1.32 -11.09
C ASN A 13 2.27 0.74 -10.87
N PHE A 14 2.48 -0.03 -9.81
CA PHE A 14 3.81 -0.54 -9.48
C PHE A 14 4.35 -1.53 -10.51
N ILE A 15 3.52 -2.37 -11.08
CA ILE A 15 3.99 -3.37 -12.06
C ILE A 15 4.11 -2.76 -13.46
N LYS A 16 3.09 -2.01 -13.92
CA LYS A 16 3.09 -1.45 -15.27
C LYS A 16 3.99 -0.24 -15.43
N VAL A 17 3.97 0.68 -14.46
CA VAL A 17 4.63 1.99 -14.58
C VAL A 17 6.02 1.95 -13.96
N ASN A 18 6.14 1.39 -12.75
CA ASN A 18 7.38 1.42 -11.98
C ASN A 18 8.23 0.15 -12.12
N GLY A 19 7.76 -0.85 -12.87
CA GLY A 19 8.55 -2.04 -13.21
C GLY A 19 8.90 -2.93 -12.02
N ALA A 20 8.01 -3.05 -11.03
CA ALA A 20 8.23 -3.94 -9.89
C ALA A 20 8.55 -5.37 -10.36
N ASN A 21 9.63 -5.94 -9.85
CA ASN A 21 10.09 -7.26 -10.24
C ASN A 21 9.31 -8.37 -9.56
N LYS A 22 8.96 -8.18 -8.29
CA LYS A 22 8.23 -9.15 -7.48
C LYS A 22 7.30 -8.45 -6.51
N VAL A 23 6.11 -8.98 -6.35
CA VAL A 23 5.09 -8.48 -5.43
C VAL A 23 4.57 -9.62 -4.59
N TYR A 24 4.74 -9.55 -3.28
CA TYR A 24 4.08 -10.45 -2.34
C TYR A 24 2.71 -9.89 -1.97
N LEU A 25 1.67 -10.63 -2.31
CA LEU A 25 0.29 -10.26 -2.01
C LEU A 25 -0.24 -11.12 -0.86
N SER A 26 -0.63 -10.48 0.22
CA SER A 26 -1.16 -11.13 1.42
C SER A 26 -2.49 -10.52 1.81
N ASN A 27 -3.45 -11.36 2.20
CA ASN A 27 -4.74 -10.91 2.72
C ASN A 27 -5.25 -11.89 3.78
N ARG A 28 -5.91 -11.40 4.84
CA ARG A 28 -6.47 -12.23 5.90
C ARG A 28 -7.36 -13.36 5.34
N THR A 29 -8.16 -13.08 4.33
CA THR A 29 -8.87 -14.08 3.54
C THR A 29 -8.04 -14.40 2.31
N ARG A 30 -7.23 -15.45 2.34
CA ARG A 30 -6.30 -15.85 1.27
C ARG A 30 -6.99 -15.91 -0.11
N LYS A 31 -8.20 -16.46 -0.16
CA LYS A 31 -9.00 -16.58 -1.39
C LYS A 31 -9.14 -15.24 -2.14
N LYS A 32 -9.31 -14.10 -1.42
CA LYS A 32 -9.39 -12.78 -2.06
C LYS A 32 -8.08 -12.36 -2.73
N ALA A 33 -6.95 -12.72 -2.16
CA ALA A 33 -5.64 -12.46 -2.78
C ALA A 33 -5.43 -13.34 -4.01
N GLU A 34 -5.86 -14.59 -3.97
CA GLU A 34 -5.81 -15.51 -5.11
C GLU A 34 -6.74 -15.06 -6.26
N GLU A 35 -7.95 -14.60 -5.94
CA GLU A 35 -8.87 -14.01 -6.92
C GLU A 35 -8.25 -12.79 -7.61
N LEU A 36 -7.63 -11.89 -6.84
CA LEU A 36 -6.95 -10.71 -7.38
C LEU A 36 -5.76 -11.09 -8.26
N LYS A 37 -4.95 -12.07 -7.83
CA LYS A 37 -3.85 -12.60 -8.66
C LYS A 37 -4.38 -13.19 -9.96
N ASN A 38 -5.45 -14.00 -9.92
CA ASN A 38 -6.05 -14.59 -11.13
C ASN A 38 -6.57 -13.53 -12.11
N LEU A 39 -7.17 -12.44 -11.61
CA LEU A 39 -7.56 -11.30 -12.44
C LEU A 39 -6.34 -10.64 -13.08
N TRP A 40 -5.25 -10.49 -12.32
CA TRP A 40 -4.01 -9.94 -12.83
C TRP A 40 -3.38 -10.83 -13.91
N ASP A 41 -3.28 -12.14 -13.70
CA ASP A 41 -2.69 -13.08 -14.65
C ASP A 41 -3.45 -13.06 -15.99
N ARG A 42 -4.78 -12.95 -15.96
CA ARG A 42 -5.59 -12.75 -17.19
C ARG A 42 -5.27 -11.43 -17.90
N ALA A 43 -5.10 -10.34 -17.14
CA ALA A 43 -4.73 -9.05 -17.72
C ALA A 43 -3.32 -9.09 -18.32
N VAL A 44 -2.39 -9.81 -17.69
CA VAL A 44 -1.02 -10.01 -18.19
C VAL A 44 -1.04 -10.66 -19.58
N ASP A 45 -1.84 -11.71 -19.76
CA ASP A 45 -1.97 -12.41 -21.05
C ASP A 45 -2.58 -11.51 -22.14
N LEU A 46 -3.58 -10.69 -21.78
CA LEU A 46 -4.23 -9.76 -22.72
C LEU A 46 -3.34 -8.59 -23.14
N PHE A 47 -2.46 -8.12 -22.27
CA PHE A 47 -1.66 -6.91 -22.49
C PHE A 47 -0.16 -7.19 -22.64
N SER A 48 0.25 -8.45 -22.80
CA SER A 48 1.65 -8.87 -22.98
C SER A 48 2.59 -8.32 -21.88
N MET A 49 2.13 -8.30 -20.64
CA MET A 49 2.91 -7.84 -19.51
C MET A 49 3.79 -8.96 -18.94
N LYS A 50 4.69 -8.62 -17.99
CA LYS A 50 5.56 -9.57 -17.32
C LYS A 50 4.73 -10.55 -16.47
N LYS A 51 4.90 -11.85 -16.74
CA LYS A 51 4.28 -12.95 -15.97
C LYS A 51 4.96 -13.15 -14.61
N ASP A 52 4.28 -13.87 -13.73
CA ASP A 52 4.80 -14.35 -12.43
C ASP A 52 5.32 -13.25 -11.50
N THR A 53 4.84 -12.01 -11.68
CA THR A 53 5.22 -10.89 -10.82
C THR A 53 4.58 -10.98 -9.45
N ILE A 54 3.36 -11.55 -9.33
CA ILE A 54 2.62 -11.62 -8.07
C ILE A 54 2.70 -13.03 -7.47
N GLU A 55 3.17 -13.10 -6.24
CA GLU A 55 3.11 -14.30 -5.38
C GLU A 55 2.13 -14.07 -4.23
N VAL A 56 1.13 -14.96 -4.10
CA VAL A 56 0.20 -14.94 -2.96
C VAL A 56 0.82 -15.69 -1.79
N ILE A 57 0.94 -15.01 -0.67
CA ILE A 57 1.47 -15.56 0.59
C ILE A 57 0.42 -15.57 1.69
N ASP A 58 0.62 -16.37 2.71
CA ASP A 58 -0.26 -16.39 3.87
C ASP A 58 -0.14 -15.11 4.69
N TRP A 59 -1.24 -14.74 5.35
CA TRP A 59 -1.28 -13.60 6.25
C TRP A 59 -0.33 -13.80 7.45
N GLY A 60 0.57 -12.86 7.65
CA GLY A 60 1.59 -12.93 8.69
C GLY A 60 2.77 -13.85 8.40
N LYS A 61 2.86 -14.43 7.20
CA LYS A 61 4.04 -15.21 6.80
C LYS A 61 5.26 -14.29 6.66
N LYS A 62 6.39 -14.72 7.19
CA LYS A 62 7.68 -14.08 6.95
C LYS A 62 7.99 -14.10 5.45
N ILE A 63 8.46 -12.98 4.93
CA ILE A 63 8.85 -12.80 3.52
C ILE A 63 10.29 -12.32 3.45
N GLU A 64 10.87 -12.42 2.27
CA GLU A 64 12.14 -11.76 1.94
C GLU A 64 12.01 -10.23 2.09
N LEU A 65 13.13 -9.55 2.27
CA LEU A 65 13.17 -8.09 2.32
C LEU A 65 12.54 -7.48 1.06
N CYS A 66 11.65 -6.53 1.27
CA CYS A 66 11.02 -5.74 0.22
C CYS A 66 11.46 -4.28 0.36
N ASP A 67 11.64 -3.59 -0.75
CA ASP A 67 11.90 -2.14 -0.77
C ASP A 67 10.69 -1.34 -0.29
N LEU A 68 9.48 -1.90 -0.46
CA LEU A 68 8.22 -1.26 -0.13
C LEU A 68 7.23 -2.25 0.48
N VAL A 69 6.70 -1.93 1.65
CA VAL A 69 5.63 -2.68 2.32
C VAL A 69 4.41 -1.78 2.49
N ILE A 70 3.29 -2.15 1.85
CA ILE A 70 2.07 -1.32 1.85
C ILE A 70 0.96 -2.01 2.63
N ASN A 71 0.34 -1.28 3.57
CA ASN A 71 -0.94 -1.64 4.15
C ASN A 71 -2.08 -1.01 3.34
N THR A 72 -2.91 -1.84 2.71
CA THR A 72 -4.13 -1.44 2.01
C THR A 72 -5.38 -1.96 2.70
N THR A 73 -5.25 -2.40 3.95
CA THR A 73 -6.36 -2.88 4.78
C THR A 73 -6.90 -1.77 5.68
N SER A 74 -8.02 -2.04 6.34
CA SER A 74 -8.54 -1.18 7.40
C SER A 74 -7.93 -1.46 8.78
N VAL A 75 -7.04 -2.45 8.90
CA VAL A 75 -6.40 -2.79 10.18
C VAL A 75 -5.42 -1.69 10.55
N GLY A 76 -5.65 -1.08 11.70
CA GLY A 76 -4.91 0.09 12.20
C GLY A 76 -5.75 1.36 12.30
N LEU A 77 -7.03 1.32 11.87
CA LEU A 77 -7.98 2.43 12.12
C LEU A 77 -8.28 2.62 13.61
N LYS A 78 -8.23 1.54 14.40
CA LYS A 78 -8.38 1.59 15.85
C LYS A 78 -7.01 1.44 16.49
N GLU A 79 -6.84 2.10 17.65
CA GLU A 79 -5.55 2.13 18.37
C GLU A 79 -5.06 0.76 18.84
N ASP A 80 -5.99 -0.17 19.12
CA ASP A 80 -5.69 -1.52 19.58
C ASP A 80 -5.43 -2.52 18.43
N GLU A 81 -5.72 -2.13 17.19
CA GLU A 81 -5.52 -2.99 16.03
C GLU A 81 -4.04 -3.08 15.65
N LYS A 82 -3.58 -4.30 15.40
CA LYS A 82 -2.23 -4.58 14.90
C LYS A 82 -2.26 -5.47 13.66
N ILE A 83 -1.42 -5.11 12.72
CA ILE A 83 -1.17 -5.97 11.57
C ILE A 83 -0.24 -7.10 11.99
N ASN A 84 -0.61 -8.33 11.66
CA ASN A 84 0.29 -9.47 11.80
C ASN A 84 1.34 -9.42 10.68
N PHE A 85 2.48 -8.79 10.94
CA PHE A 85 3.61 -8.66 10.04
C PHE A 85 4.91 -9.00 10.79
N ASP A 86 5.75 -9.84 10.19
CA ASP A 86 7.05 -10.18 10.75
C ASP A 86 8.09 -9.14 10.33
N PHE A 87 8.51 -8.31 11.26
CA PHE A 87 9.51 -7.27 11.05
C PHE A 87 10.96 -7.77 11.20
N GLY A 88 11.19 -9.07 11.49
CA GLY A 88 12.50 -9.56 11.92
C GLY A 88 13.66 -9.21 10.99
N ASP A 89 13.46 -9.24 9.68
CA ASP A 89 14.51 -8.92 8.69
C ASP A 89 14.59 -7.42 8.36
N TYR A 90 13.72 -6.60 8.95
CA TYR A 90 13.66 -5.15 8.71
C TYR A 90 14.37 -4.32 9.80
N GLU A 91 15.11 -4.95 10.69
CA GLU A 91 15.87 -4.24 11.72
C GLU A 91 16.97 -3.40 11.09
N ASN A 92 16.93 -2.07 11.30
CA ASN A 92 17.89 -1.10 10.73
C ASN A 92 18.00 -1.08 9.18
N VAL A 93 16.99 -1.54 8.47
CA VAL A 93 16.94 -1.46 7.00
C VAL A 93 16.47 -0.07 6.57
N LYS A 94 17.42 0.84 6.34
CA LYS A 94 17.14 2.27 6.09
C LYS A 94 16.41 2.56 4.77
N ASP A 95 16.48 1.65 3.81
CA ASP A 95 15.92 1.87 2.47
C ASP A 95 14.53 1.28 2.28
N ALA A 96 14.06 0.43 3.19
CA ALA A 96 12.69 -0.07 3.16
C ALA A 96 11.69 1.03 3.57
N LEU A 97 10.66 1.23 2.75
CA LEU A 97 9.55 2.13 3.03
C LEU A 97 8.32 1.35 3.47
N PHE A 98 7.80 1.68 4.63
CA PHE A 98 6.50 1.21 5.12
C PHE A 98 5.44 2.27 4.86
N TYR A 99 4.47 1.93 4.02
CA TYR A 99 3.41 2.83 3.62
C TYR A 99 2.06 2.32 4.11
N ASP A 100 1.35 3.12 4.89
CA ASP A 100 -0.01 2.83 5.32
C ASP A 100 -0.99 3.75 4.61
N LEU A 101 -2.03 3.20 3.97
CA LEU A 101 -3.06 4.03 3.33
C LEU A 101 -3.94 4.75 4.35
N ILE A 102 -3.91 4.32 5.61
CA ILE A 102 -4.58 5.01 6.71
C ILE A 102 -3.85 6.33 6.97
N TYR A 103 -4.60 7.41 7.09
CA TYR A 103 -4.08 8.74 7.44
C TYR A 103 -4.62 9.26 8.78
N ASN A 104 -5.71 8.67 9.26
CA ASN A 104 -6.25 8.93 10.59
C ASN A 104 -6.51 7.59 11.30
N PRO A 105 -5.74 7.23 12.36
CA PRO A 105 -4.71 8.05 13.02
C PRO A 105 -3.50 8.34 12.13
N LYS A 106 -2.77 9.44 12.40
CA LYS A 106 -1.55 9.85 11.67
C LYS A 106 -0.47 8.78 11.63
N GLU A 107 -0.34 8.02 12.71
CA GLU A 107 0.65 6.97 12.87
C GLU A 107 -0.01 5.73 13.46
N THR A 108 -0.25 4.74 12.62
CA THR A 108 -0.79 3.42 13.03
C THR A 108 0.27 2.60 13.77
N ASN A 109 -0.15 1.55 14.49
CA ASN A 109 0.80 0.63 15.13
C ASN A 109 1.78 0.01 14.12
N PHE A 110 1.34 -0.24 12.89
CA PHE A 110 2.19 -0.72 11.80
C PHE A 110 3.32 0.25 11.48
N LEU A 111 3.03 1.54 11.35
CA LEU A 111 4.06 2.55 11.10
C LEU A 111 4.95 2.80 12.31
N LYS A 112 4.39 2.78 13.53
CA LYS A 112 5.17 2.88 14.77
C LYS A 112 6.20 1.76 14.88
N ASP A 113 5.77 0.52 14.64
CA ASP A 113 6.63 -0.66 14.69
C ASP A 113 7.76 -0.62 13.65
N ALA A 114 7.46 -0.15 12.43
CA ALA A 114 8.47 0.04 11.38
C ALA A 114 9.48 1.14 11.74
N LYS A 115 9.00 2.28 12.21
CA LYS A 115 9.83 3.43 12.60
C LYS A 115 10.76 3.11 13.77
N GLN A 116 10.29 2.38 14.78
CA GLN A 116 11.12 1.95 15.91
C GLN A 116 12.29 1.07 15.48
N ARG A 117 12.17 0.38 14.34
CA ARG A 117 13.22 -0.45 13.72
C ARG A 117 14.10 0.30 12.73
N GLY A 118 13.95 1.63 12.64
CA GLY A 118 14.77 2.49 11.78
C GLY A 118 14.35 2.53 10.31
N ASN A 119 13.18 1.98 9.96
CA ASN A 119 12.67 2.02 8.59
C ASN A 119 12.02 3.37 8.26
N LYS A 120 11.95 3.71 6.98
CA LYS A 120 11.17 4.85 6.48
C LYS A 120 9.68 4.55 6.59
N THR A 121 8.89 5.55 6.95
CA THR A 121 7.43 5.41 7.08
C THR A 121 6.69 6.53 6.38
N MET A 122 5.52 6.22 5.83
CA MET A 122 4.62 7.19 5.19
C MET A 122 3.17 6.77 5.44
N ASN A 123 2.31 7.71 5.77
CA ASN A 123 0.86 7.48 5.87
C ASN A 123 0.11 7.90 4.59
N GLY A 124 -1.20 7.64 4.56
CA GLY A 124 -2.05 7.86 3.39
C GLY A 124 -2.48 9.31 3.14
N LYS A 125 -2.04 10.30 3.97
CA LYS A 125 -2.52 11.69 3.92
C LYS A 125 -2.35 12.31 2.53
N MET A 126 -1.15 12.24 1.97
CA MET A 126 -0.91 12.84 0.65
C MET A 126 -1.67 12.12 -0.47
N MET A 127 -1.80 10.81 -0.40
CA MET A 127 -2.62 10.07 -1.37
C MET A 127 -4.08 10.51 -1.31
N PHE A 128 -4.62 10.71 -0.11
CA PHE A 128 -5.97 11.23 0.09
C PHE A 128 -6.15 12.61 -0.53
N LEU A 129 -5.20 13.52 -0.30
CA LEU A 129 -5.26 14.88 -0.86
C LEU A 129 -5.19 14.88 -2.39
N TRP A 130 -4.27 14.13 -2.98
CA TRP A 130 -4.15 14.07 -4.44
C TRP A 130 -5.37 13.45 -5.10
N GLN A 131 -5.95 12.39 -4.54
CA GLN A 131 -7.20 11.84 -5.10
C GLN A 131 -8.37 12.83 -4.98
N ALA A 132 -8.44 13.59 -3.89
CA ALA A 132 -9.45 14.63 -3.70
C ALA A 132 -9.28 15.77 -4.71
N GLN A 133 -8.05 16.23 -4.93
CA GLN A 133 -7.72 17.23 -5.95
C GLN A 133 -8.16 16.80 -7.34
N LEU A 134 -7.81 15.58 -7.75
CA LEU A 134 -8.19 15.03 -9.06
C LEU A 134 -9.71 14.90 -9.21
N ALA A 135 -10.40 14.44 -8.17
CA ALA A 135 -11.86 14.33 -8.19
C ALA A 135 -12.52 15.72 -8.30
N PHE A 136 -12.03 16.71 -7.56
CA PHE A 136 -12.51 18.09 -7.63
C PHE A 136 -12.30 18.69 -9.03
N GLU A 137 -11.12 18.50 -9.60
CA GLU A 137 -10.81 18.96 -10.95
C GLU A 137 -11.72 18.32 -12.00
N MET A 138 -11.98 17.01 -11.89
CA MET A 138 -12.90 16.30 -12.80
C MET A 138 -14.34 16.83 -12.72
N TRP A 139 -14.80 17.28 -11.56
CA TRP A 139 -16.17 17.77 -11.37
C TRP A 139 -16.34 19.23 -11.72
N THR A 140 -15.32 20.04 -11.51
CA THR A 140 -15.42 21.50 -11.59
C THR A 140 -14.61 22.12 -12.72
N GLY A 141 -13.66 21.39 -13.29
CA GLY A 141 -12.67 21.92 -14.23
C GLY A 141 -11.59 22.76 -13.57
N VAL A 142 -11.56 22.86 -12.24
CA VAL A 142 -10.58 23.64 -11.47
C VAL A 142 -9.69 22.70 -10.68
N SER A 143 -8.37 22.84 -10.84
CA SER A 143 -7.38 22.08 -10.05
C SER A 143 -6.96 22.92 -8.83
N PRO A 144 -7.46 22.62 -7.62
CA PRO A 144 -7.08 23.36 -6.42
C PRO A 144 -5.62 23.05 -6.04
N GLU A 145 -4.92 24.04 -5.51
CA GLU A 145 -3.56 23.84 -5.00
C GLU A 145 -3.56 23.09 -3.67
N ILE A 146 -2.70 22.07 -3.56
CA ILE A 146 -2.42 21.40 -2.28
C ILE A 146 -1.26 22.14 -1.61
N ASN A 147 -1.57 23.20 -0.89
CA ASN A 147 -0.62 23.97 -0.13
C ASN A 147 -0.52 23.49 1.35
N GLU A 148 0.36 24.10 2.13
CA GLU A 148 0.57 23.75 3.55
C GLU A 148 -0.70 23.91 4.39
N GLU A 149 -1.54 24.91 4.10
CA GLU A 149 -2.80 25.12 4.81
C GLU A 149 -3.75 23.93 4.63
N VAL A 150 -3.92 23.47 3.38
CA VAL A 150 -4.75 22.29 3.07
C VAL A 150 -4.15 21.02 3.70
N ILE A 151 -2.82 20.86 3.66
CA ILE A 151 -2.14 19.73 4.28
C ILE A 151 -2.37 19.68 5.79
N ASN A 152 -2.34 20.84 6.45
CA ASN A 152 -2.51 20.95 7.90
C ASN A 152 -3.96 20.75 8.37
N LEU A 153 -4.97 20.85 7.49
CA LEU A 153 -6.36 20.54 7.82
C LEU A 153 -6.58 19.07 8.21
N LEU A 154 -5.67 18.18 7.82
CA LEU A 154 -5.72 16.76 8.16
C LEU A 154 -4.78 16.40 9.33
N ASP A 155 -4.24 17.39 9.98
CA ASP A 155 -3.38 17.23 11.15
C ASP A 155 -4.19 17.36 12.43
#